data_1f74fedd0ffd10925d68a137fab5351a
#
_entry.id   1f74fedd0ffd10925d68a137fab5351a
#
_cell.length_a   1.000
_cell.length_b   1.000
_cell.length_c   1.000
_cell.angle_alpha   90.00
_cell.angle_beta   90.00
_cell.angle_gamma   90.00
#
_symmetry.space_group_name_H-M   'P 1'
#
loop_
_entity.id
_entity.type
_entity.pdbx_description
1 polymer ?
#
loop_
_entity_poly.entity_id
_entity_poly.type
_entity_poly.pdbx_seq_one_letter_code
_entity_poly.pdbx_strand_id
1 'polypeptide(L)'
;SGFKVLYIENKNNVSTVDHLSELIKNKYQKINLIDPHDFLIMKRINNFVESNNLALNVLPSPMFMSSEELKELFESNTKKPLMGRFYENQRKSQKILVNSDDTPEGGKWSFDEMNRKKLPKKISIPNPPKLSKNNFVVHAEKSLANFDIDFIGESNNFLYPTNFEEADEWLNDFFKHRFFLFGDYEDAISKENSFLWHS
;
A
#
# COMPACT_ATOMS: atom_id res chain seq x y z
N SER A 1 22.45 0.46 -14.95
CA SER A 1 21.81 1.80 -14.97
C SER A 1 22.88 2.83 -14.65
N GLY A 2 22.95 3.92 -15.43
CA GLY A 2 23.95 5.00 -15.21
C GLY A 2 23.64 5.93 -14.03
N PHE A 3 22.72 5.55 -13.12
CA PHE A 3 22.33 6.36 -11.97
C PHE A 3 23.12 5.98 -10.72
N LYS A 4 23.59 6.99 -9.99
CA LYS A 4 24.14 6.80 -8.65
C LYS A 4 22.98 6.71 -7.67
N VAL A 5 22.84 5.58 -6.99
CA VAL A 5 21.84 5.36 -5.94
C VAL A 5 22.48 5.59 -4.57
N LEU A 6 21.81 6.35 -3.74
CA LEU A 6 22.20 6.58 -2.34
C LEU A 6 21.06 6.13 -1.45
N TYR A 7 21.32 5.16 -0.58
CA TYR A 7 20.41 4.77 0.50
C TYR A 7 20.77 5.55 1.76
N ILE A 8 19.77 6.14 2.38
CA ILE A 8 19.92 6.88 3.63
C ILE A 8 19.19 6.11 4.71
N GLU A 9 19.96 5.55 5.63
CA GLU A 9 19.40 4.86 6.78
C GLU A 9 18.74 5.85 7.75
N ASN A 10 17.59 5.43 8.30
CA ASN A 10 16.93 6.23 9.34
C ASN A 10 17.80 6.31 10.59
N LYS A 11 17.91 7.51 11.15
CA LYS A 11 18.64 7.78 12.39
C LYS A 11 17.71 8.49 13.37
N ASN A 12 17.86 8.16 14.64
CA ASN A 12 17.12 8.84 15.70
C ASN A 12 17.37 10.36 15.63
N ASN A 13 16.27 11.13 15.70
CA ASN A 13 16.27 12.59 15.70
C ASN A 13 16.79 13.26 14.40
N VAL A 14 16.85 12.54 13.28
CA VAL A 14 17.20 13.11 11.98
C VAL A 14 15.98 13.02 11.07
N SER A 15 15.52 14.15 10.57
CA SER A 15 14.36 14.21 9.68
C SER A 15 14.75 14.04 8.20
N THR A 16 13.78 13.77 7.34
CA THR A 16 13.96 13.75 5.87
C THR A 16 14.57 15.07 5.36
N VAL A 17 14.18 16.19 5.96
CA VAL A 17 14.67 17.53 5.59
C VAL A 17 16.15 17.71 5.96
N ASP A 18 16.58 17.17 7.09
CA ASP A 18 17.99 17.20 7.50
C ASP A 18 18.87 16.43 6.51
N HIS A 19 18.41 15.25 6.10
CA HIS A 19 19.10 14.46 5.07
C HIS A 19 19.14 15.18 3.70
N LEU A 20 18.03 15.80 3.29
CA LEU A 20 17.99 16.60 2.06
C LEU A 20 18.96 17.77 2.13
N SER A 21 19.01 18.48 3.27
CA SER A 21 19.92 19.61 3.50
C SER A 21 21.38 19.20 3.31
N GLU A 22 21.75 18.03 3.83
CA GLU A 22 23.10 17.50 3.70
C GLU A 22 23.43 17.12 2.24
N LEU A 23 22.49 16.50 1.52
CA LEU A 23 22.67 16.08 0.13
C LEU A 23 22.82 17.26 -0.82
N ILE A 24 22.02 18.31 -0.63
CA ILE A 24 21.92 19.41 -1.61
C ILE A 24 23.14 20.30 -1.52
N LYS A 25 23.59 20.74 -0.35
CA LYS A 25 24.79 21.60 -0.11
C LYS A 25 25.14 22.50 -1.31
N ASN A 26 24.17 23.21 -1.85
CA ASN A 26 24.30 24.12 -3.01
C ASN A 26 24.70 23.47 -4.34
N LYS A 27 24.56 22.14 -4.49
CA LYS A 27 24.94 21.42 -5.70
C LYS A 27 23.79 21.26 -6.72
N TYR A 28 22.55 21.37 -6.26
CA TYR A 28 21.38 21.08 -7.07
C TYR A 28 20.43 22.28 -7.06
N GLN A 29 19.78 22.51 -8.20
CA GLN A 29 18.79 23.58 -8.39
C GLN A 29 17.36 23.03 -8.50
N LYS A 30 17.22 21.72 -8.69
CA LYS A 30 15.96 21.05 -8.91
C LYS A 30 15.90 19.72 -8.21
N ILE A 31 14.74 19.42 -7.60
CA ILE A 31 14.39 18.12 -7.06
C ILE A 31 13.28 17.52 -7.91
N ASN A 32 13.43 16.28 -8.35
CA ASN A 32 12.34 15.48 -8.86
C ASN A 32 11.92 14.50 -7.75
N LEU A 33 10.66 14.57 -7.36
CA LEU A 33 10.08 13.78 -6.28
C LEU A 33 8.97 12.92 -6.86
N ILE A 34 8.93 11.65 -6.52
CA ILE A 34 7.72 10.85 -6.70
C ILE A 34 6.77 11.21 -5.56
N ASP A 35 5.50 11.49 -5.88
CA ASP A 35 4.49 11.86 -4.89
C ASP A 35 4.47 10.86 -3.72
N PRO A 36 4.78 11.27 -2.51
CA PRO A 36 4.83 10.38 -1.34
C PRO A 36 3.44 10.00 -0.80
N HIS A 37 2.36 10.57 -1.35
CA HIS A 37 0.98 10.44 -0.84
C HIS A 37 0.83 10.70 0.67
N ASP A 38 1.71 11.54 1.21
CA ASP A 38 1.71 11.95 2.61
C ASP A 38 1.73 13.46 2.72
N PHE A 39 0.67 14.01 3.32
CA PHE A 39 0.49 15.46 3.46
C PHE A 39 1.64 16.11 4.27
N LEU A 40 2.07 15.47 5.37
CA LEU A 40 3.11 16.04 6.23
C LEU A 40 4.47 16.02 5.55
N ILE A 41 4.79 14.94 4.84
CA ILE A 41 6.02 14.83 4.07
C ILE A 41 6.02 15.88 2.96
N MET A 42 4.94 16.00 2.18
CA MET A 42 4.84 17.02 1.13
C MET A 42 4.97 18.43 1.68
N LYS A 43 4.29 18.75 2.78
CA LYS A 43 4.41 20.06 3.44
C LYS A 43 5.84 20.37 3.86
N ARG A 44 6.55 19.41 4.43
CA ARG A 44 7.96 19.57 4.84
C ARG A 44 8.87 19.80 3.62
N ILE A 45 8.66 19.04 2.54
CA ILE A 45 9.45 19.18 1.31
C ILE A 45 9.17 20.52 0.63
N ASN A 46 7.92 20.97 0.53
CA ASN A 46 7.58 22.27 -0.02
C ASN A 46 8.26 23.41 0.74
N ASN A 47 8.15 23.42 2.07
CA ASN A 47 8.81 24.42 2.90
C ASN A 47 10.35 24.42 2.69
N PHE A 48 10.94 23.22 2.59
CA PHE A 48 12.37 23.07 2.35
C PHE A 48 12.80 23.64 0.98
N VAL A 49 12.05 23.31 -0.06
CA VAL A 49 12.32 23.77 -1.45
C VAL A 49 12.22 25.30 -1.54
N GLU A 50 11.16 25.88 -0.96
CA GLU A 50 10.96 27.32 -0.90
C GLU A 50 12.10 28.03 -0.15
N SER A 51 12.48 27.52 1.03
CA SER A 51 13.53 28.10 1.86
C SER A 51 14.91 28.05 1.22
N ASN A 52 15.13 27.12 0.30
CA ASN A 52 16.42 26.94 -0.39
C ASN A 52 16.40 27.40 -1.86
N ASN A 53 15.32 28.05 -2.28
CA ASN A 53 15.12 28.54 -3.65
C ASN A 53 15.36 27.46 -4.74
N LEU A 54 14.80 26.27 -4.52
CA LEU A 54 14.92 25.12 -5.40
C LEU A 54 13.65 24.95 -6.26
N ALA A 55 13.78 24.39 -7.44
CA ALA A 55 12.64 23.95 -8.23
C ALA A 55 12.22 22.54 -7.78
N LEU A 56 10.90 22.33 -7.59
CA LEU A 56 10.31 21.01 -7.29
C LEU A 56 9.49 20.55 -8.49
N ASN A 57 9.72 19.32 -8.92
CA ASN A 57 8.92 18.62 -9.89
C ASN A 57 8.38 17.34 -9.24
N VAL A 58 7.06 17.29 -9.01
CA VAL A 58 6.40 16.12 -8.44
C VAL A 58 5.92 15.22 -9.57
N LEU A 59 6.37 13.98 -9.54
CA LEU A 59 5.99 12.93 -10.49
C LEU A 59 4.89 12.08 -9.90
N PRO A 60 3.94 11.58 -10.71
CA PRO A 60 2.93 10.64 -10.23
C PRO A 60 3.56 9.41 -9.58
N SER A 61 2.98 8.96 -8.47
CA SER A 61 3.42 7.73 -7.81
C SER A 61 2.84 6.50 -8.50
N PRO A 62 3.64 5.45 -8.74
CA PRO A 62 3.13 4.18 -9.25
C PRO A 62 2.40 3.34 -8.18
N MET A 63 2.32 3.79 -6.93
CA MET A 63 1.67 3.05 -5.84
C MET A 63 0.15 2.94 -5.99
N PHE A 64 -0.46 3.89 -6.70
CA PHE A 64 -1.91 3.91 -6.92
C PHE A 64 -2.20 4.07 -8.42
N MET A 65 -3.09 3.23 -8.95
CA MET A 65 -3.44 3.23 -10.37
C MET A 65 -4.33 4.41 -10.78
N SER A 66 -4.93 5.11 -9.83
CA SER A 66 -6.02 6.06 -10.04
C SER A 66 -5.87 7.38 -9.29
N SER A 67 -4.63 7.84 -9.08
CA SER A 67 -4.36 9.08 -8.34
C SER A 67 -4.97 10.32 -9.00
N GLU A 68 -4.94 10.42 -10.32
CA GLU A 68 -5.48 11.56 -11.06
C GLU A 68 -7.00 11.59 -11.00
N GLU A 69 -7.67 10.44 -11.18
CA GLU A 69 -9.13 10.34 -11.11
C GLU A 69 -9.65 10.62 -9.69
N LEU A 70 -8.88 10.25 -8.66
CA LEU A 70 -9.19 10.63 -7.28
C LEU A 70 -9.12 12.14 -7.11
N LYS A 71 -8.07 12.77 -7.60
CA LYS A 71 -7.88 14.22 -7.55
C LYS A 71 -9.03 14.94 -8.25
N GLU A 72 -9.38 14.55 -9.46
CA GLU A 72 -10.51 15.11 -10.21
C GLU A 72 -11.82 14.96 -9.45
N LEU A 73 -12.07 13.81 -8.79
CA LEU A 73 -13.26 13.57 -7.99
C LEU A 73 -13.38 14.56 -6.83
N PHE A 74 -12.26 14.89 -6.16
CA PHE A 74 -12.25 15.84 -5.03
C PHE A 74 -12.29 17.30 -5.47
N GLU A 75 -11.68 17.63 -6.61
CA GLU A 75 -11.62 18.98 -7.16
C GLU A 75 -12.93 19.40 -7.88
N SER A 76 -13.72 18.45 -8.34
CA SER A 76 -14.91 18.71 -9.19
C SER A 76 -16.10 19.35 -8.48
N ASN A 77 -15.99 19.81 -7.24
CA ASN A 77 -17.04 20.50 -6.45
C ASN A 77 -18.40 19.79 -6.42
N THR A 78 -18.48 18.55 -6.85
CA THR A 78 -19.69 17.76 -6.78
C THR A 78 -19.91 17.28 -5.35
N LYS A 79 -21.18 17.36 -4.93
CA LYS A 79 -21.71 16.88 -3.64
C LYS A 79 -20.98 15.63 -3.16
N LYS A 80 -20.43 15.66 -1.96
CA LYS A 80 -19.75 14.58 -1.21
C LYS A 80 -19.17 13.44 -2.07
N PRO A 81 -17.87 13.29 -2.10
CA PRO A 81 -17.23 12.13 -2.78
C PRO A 81 -17.83 10.84 -2.22
N LEU A 82 -18.41 10.01 -3.08
CA LEU A 82 -18.96 8.71 -2.71
C LEU A 82 -18.05 7.61 -3.26
N MET A 83 -17.52 6.77 -2.39
CA MET A 83 -16.65 5.66 -2.75
C MET A 83 -17.29 4.74 -3.81
N GLY A 84 -18.59 4.47 -3.72
CA GLY A 84 -19.30 3.67 -4.70
C GLY A 84 -19.24 4.22 -6.14
N ARG A 85 -19.34 5.55 -6.31
CA ARG A 85 -19.19 6.17 -7.64
C ARG A 85 -17.75 6.12 -8.14
N PHE A 86 -16.80 6.35 -7.27
CA PHE A 86 -15.40 6.22 -7.60
C PHE A 86 -15.08 4.80 -8.07
N TYR A 87 -15.51 3.79 -7.32
CA TYR A 87 -15.33 2.39 -7.66
C TYR A 87 -15.97 2.01 -9.02
N GLU A 88 -17.19 2.46 -9.27
CA GLU A 88 -17.86 2.26 -10.57
C GLU A 88 -17.06 2.89 -11.72
N ASN A 89 -16.62 4.15 -11.55
CA ASN A 89 -15.84 4.86 -12.56
C ASN A 89 -14.50 4.14 -12.82
N GLN A 90 -13.83 3.67 -11.77
CA GLN A 90 -12.59 2.91 -11.91
C GLN A 90 -12.79 1.60 -12.69
N ARG A 91 -13.84 0.86 -12.38
CA ARG A 91 -14.18 -0.37 -13.10
C ARG A 91 -14.44 -0.10 -14.59
N LYS A 92 -15.18 0.95 -14.91
CA LYS A 92 -15.45 1.35 -16.31
C LYS A 92 -14.20 1.80 -17.04
N SER A 93 -13.42 2.69 -16.42
CA SER A 93 -12.17 3.23 -16.97
C SER A 93 -11.16 2.12 -17.30
N GLN A 94 -11.01 1.16 -16.38
CA GLN A 94 -10.02 0.08 -16.51
C GLN A 94 -10.58 -1.19 -17.15
N LYS A 95 -11.87 -1.20 -17.53
CA LYS A 95 -12.55 -2.37 -18.11
C LYS A 95 -12.47 -3.63 -17.24
N ILE A 96 -12.54 -3.47 -15.90
CA ILE A 96 -12.47 -4.57 -14.94
C ILE A 96 -13.89 -5.05 -14.61
N LEU A 97 -14.21 -6.31 -14.93
CA LEU A 97 -15.52 -6.93 -14.71
C LEU A 97 -16.67 -6.09 -15.26
N VAL A 98 -16.50 -5.56 -16.46
CA VAL A 98 -17.47 -4.73 -17.19
C VAL A 98 -17.74 -5.35 -18.55
N ASN A 99 -19.01 -5.51 -18.87
CA ASN A 99 -19.47 -6.00 -20.17
C ASN A 99 -19.19 -4.98 -21.28
N SER A 100 -19.35 -5.40 -22.54
CA SER A 100 -19.13 -4.54 -23.71
C SER A 100 -20.09 -3.34 -23.82
N ASP A 101 -21.23 -3.38 -23.13
CA ASP A 101 -22.22 -2.32 -23.03
C ASP A 101 -22.07 -1.43 -21.79
N ASP A 102 -20.89 -1.48 -21.14
CA ASP A 102 -20.57 -0.77 -19.91
C ASP A 102 -21.45 -1.14 -18.70
N THR A 103 -22.16 -2.24 -18.72
CA THR A 103 -22.85 -2.79 -17.56
C THR A 103 -21.92 -3.65 -16.70
N PRO A 104 -22.16 -3.76 -15.38
CA PRO A 104 -21.29 -4.57 -14.52
C PRO A 104 -21.51 -6.06 -14.76
N GLU A 105 -20.43 -6.82 -14.90
CA GLU A 105 -20.47 -8.27 -14.84
C GLU A 105 -21.07 -8.71 -13.48
N GLY A 106 -21.96 -9.71 -13.48
CA GLY A 106 -22.71 -10.12 -12.30
C GLY A 106 -23.91 -9.23 -11.94
N GLY A 107 -24.24 -8.21 -12.76
CA GLY A 107 -25.45 -7.39 -12.66
C GLY A 107 -25.45 -6.33 -11.58
N LYS A 108 -24.37 -6.20 -10.80
CA LYS A 108 -24.22 -5.16 -9.76
C LYS A 108 -22.82 -4.55 -9.78
N TRP A 109 -22.72 -3.27 -9.41
CA TRP A 109 -21.44 -2.59 -9.27
C TRP A 109 -20.70 -2.98 -8.00
N SER A 110 -21.39 -3.30 -6.92
CA SER A 110 -20.80 -3.72 -5.64
C SER A 110 -21.54 -4.89 -5.05
N PHE A 111 -20.80 -5.81 -4.45
CA PHE A 111 -21.28 -6.96 -3.68
C PHE A 111 -20.91 -6.86 -2.19
N ASP A 112 -20.51 -5.70 -1.72
CA ASP A 112 -20.04 -5.42 -0.36
C ASP A 112 -21.03 -5.87 0.73
N GLU A 113 -22.33 -5.82 0.46
CA GLU A 113 -23.35 -6.34 1.36
C GLU A 113 -23.33 -7.88 1.56
N MET A 114 -22.61 -8.60 0.70
CA MET A 114 -22.56 -10.06 0.67
C MET A 114 -21.32 -10.65 1.34
N ASN A 115 -20.35 -9.83 1.75
CA ASN A 115 -19.05 -10.26 2.29
C ASN A 115 -19.06 -10.57 3.81
N ARG A 116 -20.22 -10.47 4.46
CA ARG A 116 -20.41 -10.59 5.92
C ARG A 116 -21.07 -11.89 6.33
N LYS A 117 -20.82 -12.96 5.60
CA LYS A 117 -21.37 -14.25 5.96
C LYS A 117 -20.75 -14.77 7.26
N LYS A 118 -21.59 -15.39 8.08
CA LYS A 118 -21.14 -16.02 9.32
C LYS A 118 -20.37 -17.29 9.02
N LEU A 119 -19.19 -17.46 9.63
CA LEU A 119 -18.37 -18.66 9.46
C LEU A 119 -19.14 -19.92 9.88
N PRO A 120 -19.26 -20.92 9.00
CA PRO A 120 -19.81 -22.22 9.38
C PRO A 120 -18.90 -22.94 10.39
N LYS A 121 -19.48 -23.61 11.39
CA LYS A 121 -18.71 -24.28 12.44
C LYS A 121 -17.71 -25.35 11.95
N LYS A 122 -17.94 -25.91 10.77
CA LYS A 122 -17.13 -27.01 10.23
C LYS A 122 -16.38 -26.63 8.92
N ILE A 123 -16.23 -25.34 8.67
CA ILE A 123 -15.51 -24.92 7.46
C ILE A 123 -14.01 -25.17 7.62
N SER A 124 -13.40 -25.75 6.61
CA SER A 124 -11.94 -25.88 6.57
C SER A 124 -11.33 -24.58 6.07
N ILE A 125 -10.52 -23.94 6.89
CA ILE A 125 -9.81 -22.71 6.56
C ILE A 125 -8.43 -23.10 6.03
N PRO A 126 -8.03 -22.68 4.81
CA PRO A 126 -6.70 -22.97 4.30
C PRO A 126 -5.64 -22.22 5.11
N ASN A 127 -4.52 -22.90 5.35
CA ASN A 127 -3.37 -22.23 5.98
C ASN A 127 -2.68 -21.32 4.97
N PRO A 128 -2.17 -20.17 5.41
CA PRO A 128 -1.30 -19.35 4.56
C PRO A 128 0.02 -20.08 4.26
N PRO A 129 0.73 -19.70 3.19
CA PRO A 129 2.05 -20.24 2.90
C PRO A 129 2.99 -20.03 4.08
N LYS A 130 3.86 -21.03 4.32
CA LYS A 130 4.91 -20.92 5.33
C LYS A 130 6.14 -20.30 4.68
N LEU A 131 6.45 -19.08 5.06
CA LEU A 131 7.68 -18.43 4.64
C LEU A 131 8.84 -18.74 5.59
N SER A 132 10.02 -18.89 5.04
CA SER A 132 11.25 -19.00 5.82
C SER A 132 11.78 -17.61 6.15
N LYS A 133 12.28 -17.44 7.38
CA LYS A 133 12.93 -16.20 7.79
C LYS A 133 14.19 -15.97 6.94
N ASN A 134 14.16 -14.94 6.11
CA ASN A 134 15.27 -14.57 5.25
C ASN A 134 16.15 -13.48 5.88
N ASN A 135 17.25 -13.12 5.21
CA ASN A 135 18.22 -12.15 5.71
C ASN A 135 17.65 -10.75 5.87
N PHE A 136 16.63 -10.34 5.08
CA PHE A 136 16.00 -9.03 5.22
C PHE A 136 15.24 -8.92 6.54
N VAL A 137 14.50 -9.96 6.90
CA VAL A 137 13.79 -10.03 8.19
C VAL A 137 14.77 -10.01 9.36
N VAL A 138 15.85 -10.82 9.29
CA VAL A 138 16.88 -10.85 10.33
C VAL A 138 17.56 -9.48 10.51
N HIS A 139 17.82 -8.78 9.42
CA HIS A 139 18.42 -7.44 9.47
C HIS A 139 17.45 -6.40 10.03
N ALA A 140 16.19 -6.44 9.63
CA ALA A 140 15.16 -5.54 10.14
C ALA A 140 14.95 -5.71 11.66
N GLU A 141 14.86 -6.94 12.15
CA GLU A 141 14.74 -7.23 13.59
C GLU A 141 15.92 -6.70 14.40
N LYS A 142 17.15 -6.89 13.89
CA LYS A 142 18.35 -6.33 14.52
C LYS A 142 18.31 -4.79 14.54
N SER A 143 17.82 -4.18 13.47
CA SER A 143 17.67 -2.72 13.41
C SER A 143 16.64 -2.22 14.41
N LEU A 144 15.49 -2.90 14.53
CA LEU A 144 14.46 -2.55 15.53
C LEU A 144 14.98 -2.62 16.97
N ALA A 145 15.83 -3.60 17.28
CA ALA A 145 16.41 -3.74 18.62
C ALA A 145 17.33 -2.57 19.03
N ASN A 146 17.77 -1.76 18.06
CA ASN A 146 18.61 -0.58 18.32
C ASN A 146 17.80 0.72 18.54
N PHE A 147 16.47 0.68 18.36
CA PHE A 147 15.62 1.82 18.65
C PHE A 147 15.18 1.78 20.11
N ASP A 148 15.35 2.91 20.80
CA ASP A 148 14.87 3.11 22.17
C ASP A 148 13.36 3.49 22.15
N ILE A 149 12.54 2.58 21.69
CA ILE A 149 11.08 2.74 21.55
C ILE A 149 10.42 1.43 21.99
N ASP A 150 9.43 1.54 22.86
CA ASP A 150 8.57 0.43 23.21
C ASP A 150 7.60 0.12 22.05
N PHE A 151 7.77 -1.02 21.40
CA PHE A 151 6.87 -1.51 20.37
C PHE A 151 5.77 -2.37 20.98
N ILE A 152 4.55 -2.20 20.46
CA ILE A 152 3.43 -3.10 20.80
C ILE A 152 3.54 -4.34 19.91
N GLY A 153 3.59 -5.53 20.52
CA GLY A 153 3.68 -6.82 19.83
C GLY A 153 5.09 -7.38 19.79
N GLU A 154 5.28 -8.41 18.98
CA GLU A 154 6.53 -9.16 18.86
C GLU A 154 7.00 -9.15 17.39
N SER A 155 8.29 -8.94 17.16
CA SER A 155 8.89 -8.91 15.81
C SER A 155 9.35 -10.29 15.32
N ASN A 156 9.40 -11.29 16.21
CA ASN A 156 9.97 -12.61 15.93
C ASN A 156 9.10 -13.53 15.07
N ASN A 157 7.82 -13.19 14.89
CA ASN A 157 6.82 -13.94 14.11
C ASN A 157 6.33 -13.18 12.89
N PHE A 158 7.23 -12.56 12.14
CA PHE A 158 6.86 -11.89 10.92
C PHE A 158 6.40 -12.89 9.85
N LEU A 159 5.18 -12.71 9.31
CA LEU A 159 4.47 -13.71 8.52
C LEU A 159 4.36 -13.36 7.03
N TYR A 160 4.72 -12.14 6.63
CA TYR A 160 4.50 -11.66 5.27
C TYR A 160 5.73 -11.80 4.38
N PRO A 161 5.56 -11.93 3.05
CA PRO A 161 6.66 -11.95 2.11
C PRO A 161 7.46 -10.64 2.14
N THR A 162 8.78 -10.76 1.92
CA THR A 162 9.70 -9.62 1.94
C THR A 162 10.54 -9.49 0.66
N ASN A 163 10.27 -10.30 -0.34
CA ASN A 163 10.84 -10.22 -1.68
C ASN A 163 9.77 -10.52 -2.73
N PHE A 164 10.07 -10.26 -3.99
CA PHE A 164 9.10 -10.40 -5.08
C PHE A 164 8.71 -11.86 -5.31
N GLU A 165 9.63 -12.78 -5.21
CA GLU A 165 9.39 -14.21 -5.42
C GLU A 165 8.40 -14.76 -4.38
N GLU A 166 8.64 -14.45 -3.10
CA GLU A 166 7.73 -14.83 -2.01
C GLU A 166 6.36 -14.16 -2.15
N ALA A 167 6.31 -12.90 -2.61
CA ALA A 167 5.07 -12.17 -2.84
C ALA A 167 4.24 -12.80 -3.98
N ASP A 168 4.89 -13.18 -5.07
CA ASP A 168 4.25 -13.87 -6.19
C ASP A 168 3.72 -15.26 -5.77
N GLU A 169 4.49 -16.02 -4.99
CA GLU A 169 4.05 -17.30 -4.44
C GLU A 169 2.84 -17.13 -3.51
N TRP A 170 2.85 -16.11 -2.65
CA TRP A 170 1.75 -15.79 -1.75
C TRP A 170 0.48 -15.43 -2.50
N LEU A 171 0.58 -14.59 -3.52
CA LEU A 171 -0.52 -14.20 -4.38
C LEU A 171 -1.10 -15.42 -5.14
N ASN A 172 -0.25 -16.26 -5.69
CA ASN A 172 -0.66 -17.48 -6.39
C ASN A 172 -1.36 -18.47 -5.45
N ASP A 173 -0.89 -18.61 -4.21
CA ASP A 173 -1.54 -19.43 -3.19
C ASP A 173 -2.93 -18.88 -2.83
N PHE A 174 -3.04 -17.56 -2.66
CA PHE A 174 -4.32 -16.90 -2.42
C PHE A 174 -5.33 -17.21 -3.54
N PHE A 175 -4.96 -17.04 -4.80
CA PHE A 175 -5.86 -17.35 -5.93
C PHE A 175 -6.26 -18.82 -5.99
N LYS A 176 -5.37 -19.74 -5.66
CA LYS A 176 -5.64 -21.19 -5.71
C LYS A 176 -6.51 -21.70 -4.57
N HIS A 177 -6.32 -21.17 -3.37
CA HIS A 177 -6.85 -21.78 -2.16
C HIS A 177 -7.84 -20.93 -1.37
N ARG A 178 -7.80 -19.59 -1.51
CA ARG A 178 -8.56 -18.66 -0.68
C ARG A 178 -9.53 -17.77 -1.45
N PHE A 179 -9.20 -17.39 -2.66
CA PHE A 179 -9.96 -16.42 -3.46
C PHE A 179 -11.43 -16.79 -3.64
N PHE A 180 -11.74 -18.08 -3.83
CA PHE A 180 -13.11 -18.54 -4.08
C PHE A 180 -14.08 -18.19 -2.93
N LEU A 181 -13.63 -18.26 -1.69
CA LEU A 181 -14.44 -17.94 -0.50
C LEU A 181 -14.15 -16.56 0.08
N PHE A 182 -13.17 -15.84 -0.46
CA PHE A 182 -12.79 -14.52 0.00
C PHE A 182 -13.98 -13.55 0.01
N GLY A 183 -14.71 -13.46 -1.11
CA GLY A 183 -15.86 -12.55 -1.21
C GLY A 183 -16.99 -12.81 -0.22
N ASP A 184 -17.14 -14.06 0.25
CA ASP A 184 -18.17 -14.41 1.22
C ASP A 184 -17.78 -14.08 2.66
N TYR A 185 -16.48 -14.15 2.98
CA TYR A 185 -15.95 -14.12 4.34
C TYR A 185 -14.88 -13.03 4.54
N GLU A 186 -14.81 -12.02 3.67
CA GLU A 186 -13.84 -10.93 3.78
C GLU A 186 -13.89 -10.27 5.17
N ASP A 187 -15.08 -9.94 5.66
CA ASP A 187 -15.29 -9.32 6.99
C ASP A 187 -15.42 -10.33 8.13
N ALA A 188 -15.18 -11.63 7.88
CA ALA A 188 -15.30 -12.63 8.93
C ALA A 188 -14.18 -12.52 9.96
N ILE A 189 -14.52 -12.76 11.23
CA ILE A 189 -13.58 -12.75 12.34
C ILE A 189 -13.60 -14.10 13.05
N SER A 190 -12.42 -14.63 13.36
CA SER A 190 -12.23 -15.83 14.16
C SER A 190 -11.29 -15.55 15.34
N LYS A 191 -11.56 -16.19 16.49
CA LYS A 191 -10.63 -16.17 17.64
C LYS A 191 -9.43 -17.11 17.45
N GLU A 192 -9.59 -18.12 16.59
CA GLU A 192 -8.66 -19.24 16.47
C GLU A 192 -7.78 -19.15 15.22
N ASN A 193 -8.15 -18.28 14.25
CA ASN A 193 -7.45 -18.16 12.99
C ASN A 193 -7.35 -16.68 12.57
N SER A 194 -6.13 -16.21 12.34
CA SER A 194 -5.85 -14.82 12.04
C SER A 194 -5.96 -14.48 10.55
N PHE A 195 -5.83 -15.46 9.65
CA PHE A 195 -5.79 -15.19 8.23
C PHE A 195 -7.11 -15.47 7.51
N LEU A 196 -7.85 -16.51 7.92
CA LEU A 196 -9.06 -16.94 7.22
C LEU A 196 -8.78 -17.07 5.71
N TRP A 197 -9.52 -16.31 4.90
CA TRP A 197 -9.32 -16.25 3.44
C TRP A 197 -8.62 -14.97 2.98
N HIS A 198 -8.08 -14.17 3.89
CA HIS A 198 -7.36 -12.95 3.53
C HIS A 198 -6.05 -13.25 2.80
N SER A 199 -5.62 -12.30 1.98
CA SER A 199 -4.34 -12.34 1.26
C SER A 199 -3.19 -11.87 2.13
#